data_18548699d868a3629612eb3a97665f8d
#
_entry.id   18548699d868a3629612eb3a97665f8d
#
_cell.length_a   1.000
_cell.length_b   1.000
_cell.length_c   1.000
_cell.angle_alpha   90.00
_cell.angle_beta   90.00
_cell.angle_gamma   90.00
#
_symmetry.space_group_name_H-M   'P 1'
#
loop_
_entity.id
_entity.type
_entity.pdbx_description
1 polymer ?
#
loop_
_entity_poly.entity_id
_entity_poly.type
_entity_poly.pdbx_seq_one_letter_code
_entity_poly.pdbx_strand_id
1 'polypeptide(L)'
;SDLMLVYSPEEGEMRVDYSSIDSIKHYLKILHPAMIAVEPQSGKVKAWVGDLNYKYFQYDQVEAPRQVGSVFKPVVYSAAIHQGTRLDAYYKNEQKTYPEYDDWSPRNSDNNYEGYYTLKGALSKSINTIAVEVLLQTGIDTVVDHARRLGITSELPPYPSLALGVADIPLQEMVRPFMTFANNGNLRPIYYLEEIKDRQGNLIFKAQPEIPRQVLPENEAHLMSNMLSAVIDEGTGQRLRSVYGLHNEMAGKTGTTQNQVDGWFIGYNPQIVVGIRVGANDVNIHFNTI
;
A
#
# COMPACT_ATOMS: atom_id res chain seq x y z
N SER A 1 31.96 27.24 2.80
CA SER A 1 31.59 26.15 1.87
C SER A 1 32.84 25.42 1.45
N ASP A 2 32.70 24.11 1.24
CA ASP A 2 33.75 23.21 0.83
C ASP A 2 33.32 22.42 -0.39
N LEU A 3 34.29 22.03 -1.23
CA LEU A 3 34.01 21.16 -2.36
C LEU A 3 33.67 19.76 -1.87
N MET A 4 32.41 19.39 -1.95
CA MET A 4 31.87 18.11 -1.49
C MET A 4 31.46 17.22 -2.65
N LEU A 5 31.63 15.89 -2.48
CA LEU A 5 31.06 14.89 -3.35
C LEU A 5 29.67 14.52 -2.80
N VAL A 6 28.62 14.77 -3.57
CA VAL A 6 27.24 14.43 -3.22
C VAL A 6 26.62 13.54 -4.30
N TYR A 7 25.58 12.80 -3.93
CA TYR A 7 24.80 12.00 -4.85
C TYR A 7 23.54 12.76 -5.30
N SER A 8 23.27 12.77 -6.58
CA SER A 8 22.02 13.23 -7.19
C SER A 8 21.31 12.07 -7.88
N PRO A 9 19.99 11.88 -7.71
CA PRO A 9 19.24 10.86 -8.46
C PRO A 9 19.33 11.01 -9.98
N GLU A 10 19.51 12.22 -10.48
CA GLU A 10 19.54 12.55 -11.92
C GLU A 10 20.95 12.44 -12.51
N GLU A 11 21.96 12.92 -11.79
CA GLU A 11 23.32 13.06 -12.32
C GLU A 11 24.32 12.05 -11.71
N GLY A 12 23.90 11.29 -10.69
CA GLY A 12 24.81 10.41 -9.94
C GLY A 12 25.73 11.18 -9.01
N GLU A 13 27.03 10.85 -8.98
CA GLU A 13 28.02 11.56 -8.17
C GLU A 13 28.39 12.90 -8.79
N MET A 14 28.22 13.98 -8.03
CA MET A 14 28.57 15.32 -8.46
C MET A 14 29.39 16.05 -7.40
N ARG A 15 30.29 16.91 -7.85
CA ARG A 15 31.07 17.79 -6.97
C ARG A 15 30.42 19.15 -6.90
N VAL A 16 30.10 19.59 -5.69
CA VAL A 16 29.43 20.86 -5.43
C VAL A 16 30.11 21.61 -4.31
N ASP A 17 30.03 22.93 -4.36
CA ASP A 17 30.52 23.80 -3.32
C ASP A 17 29.40 24.06 -2.31
N TYR A 18 29.33 23.24 -1.28
CA TYR A 18 28.29 23.25 -0.27
C TYR A 18 28.85 23.55 1.13
N SER A 19 28.05 24.21 1.95
CA SER A 19 28.23 24.15 3.39
C SER A 19 27.66 22.83 3.94
N SER A 20 28.01 22.47 5.17
CA SER A 20 27.44 21.29 5.84
C SER A 20 25.90 21.34 5.88
N ILE A 21 25.32 22.53 6.05
CA ILE A 21 23.87 22.73 6.03
C ILE A 21 23.29 22.48 4.63
N ASP A 22 23.96 22.93 3.58
CA ASP A 22 23.48 22.71 2.20
C ASP A 22 23.52 21.23 1.85
N SER A 23 24.55 20.51 2.27
CA SER A 23 24.65 19.06 2.12
C SER A 23 23.49 18.32 2.83
N ILE A 24 23.17 18.68 4.07
CA ILE A 24 22.04 18.11 4.80
C ILE A 24 20.73 18.40 4.05
N LYS A 25 20.48 19.65 3.65
CA LYS A 25 19.29 20.04 2.89
C LYS A 25 19.17 19.31 1.56
N HIS A 26 20.29 19.04 0.88
CA HIS A 26 20.32 18.28 -0.37
C HIS A 26 19.80 16.86 -0.14
N TYR A 27 20.37 16.13 0.85
CA TYR A 27 19.96 14.74 1.13
C TYR A 27 18.54 14.63 1.70
N LEU A 28 18.08 15.57 2.50
CA LEU A 28 16.72 15.58 3.02
C LEU A 28 15.64 15.68 1.93
N LYS A 29 15.96 16.30 0.79
CA LYS A 29 15.03 16.48 -0.34
C LYS A 29 14.95 15.28 -1.28
N ILE A 30 15.87 14.33 -1.15
CA ILE A 30 15.87 13.14 -1.99
C ILE A 30 14.66 12.28 -1.64
N LEU A 31 13.91 11.91 -2.68
CA LEU A 31 12.80 10.98 -2.56
C LEU A 31 13.32 9.55 -2.68
N HIS A 32 12.88 8.70 -1.78
CA HIS A 32 13.26 7.30 -1.67
C HIS A 32 12.16 6.39 -2.21
N PRO A 33 12.36 5.74 -3.36
CA PRO A 33 11.40 4.79 -3.90
C PRO A 33 11.56 3.43 -3.24
N ALA A 34 10.45 2.73 -3.09
CA ALA A 34 10.40 1.31 -2.85
C ALA A 34 9.51 0.64 -3.90
N MET A 35 9.91 -0.50 -4.41
CA MET A 35 9.09 -1.30 -5.31
C MET A 35 9.29 -2.79 -5.04
N ILE A 36 8.19 -3.52 -4.99
CA ILE A 36 8.18 -4.98 -4.99
C ILE A 36 7.20 -5.49 -6.04
N ALA A 37 7.63 -6.49 -6.82
CA ALA A 37 6.76 -7.21 -7.75
C ALA A 37 6.76 -8.69 -7.39
N VAL A 38 5.58 -9.28 -7.21
CA VAL A 38 5.42 -10.67 -6.73
C VAL A 38 4.43 -11.42 -7.62
N GLU A 39 4.72 -12.66 -7.93
CA GLU A 39 3.79 -13.59 -8.57
C GLU A 39 2.83 -14.17 -7.52
N PRO A 40 1.52 -13.85 -7.59
CA PRO A 40 0.61 -14.18 -6.50
C PRO A 40 0.36 -15.69 -6.30
N GLN A 41 0.47 -16.49 -7.37
CA GLN A 41 0.24 -17.94 -7.31
C GLN A 41 1.38 -18.70 -6.62
N SER A 42 2.61 -18.21 -6.70
CA SER A 42 3.78 -18.85 -6.10
C SER A 42 4.33 -18.13 -4.88
N GLY A 43 4.12 -16.80 -4.77
CA GLY A 43 4.79 -15.94 -3.80
C GLY A 43 6.20 -15.50 -4.21
N LYS A 44 6.63 -15.85 -5.44
CA LYS A 44 7.96 -15.54 -5.94
C LYS A 44 8.12 -14.06 -6.24
N VAL A 45 9.18 -13.44 -5.70
CA VAL A 45 9.57 -12.08 -6.02
C VAL A 45 10.16 -12.03 -7.43
N LYS A 46 9.64 -11.14 -8.26
CA LYS A 46 10.11 -10.86 -9.63
C LYS A 46 10.99 -9.64 -9.72
N ALA A 47 10.74 -8.65 -8.86
CA ALA A 47 11.57 -7.44 -8.75
C ALA A 47 11.52 -6.92 -7.32
N TRP A 48 12.64 -6.33 -6.91
CA TRP A 48 12.80 -5.68 -5.61
C TRP A 48 13.70 -4.47 -5.76
N VAL A 49 13.20 -3.30 -5.43
CA VAL A 49 13.95 -2.04 -5.43
C VAL A 49 13.83 -1.44 -4.05
N GLY A 50 14.89 -1.57 -3.27
CA GLY A 50 14.93 -1.11 -1.88
C GLY A 50 15.20 0.38 -1.71
N ASP A 51 15.86 1.02 -2.69
CA ASP A 51 16.09 2.46 -2.78
C ASP A 51 16.78 2.81 -4.13
N LEU A 52 17.14 4.06 -4.33
CA LEU A 52 17.78 4.60 -5.54
C LEU A 52 19.15 3.98 -5.83
N ASN A 53 20.01 3.87 -4.81
CA ASN A 53 21.38 3.39 -4.97
C ASN A 53 21.93 2.86 -3.64
N TYR A 54 22.29 1.58 -3.58
CA TYR A 54 22.75 0.91 -2.37
C TYR A 54 24.06 1.52 -1.80
N LYS A 55 24.93 2.10 -2.62
CA LYS A 55 26.15 2.75 -2.14
C LYS A 55 25.88 3.93 -1.21
N TYR A 56 24.79 4.67 -1.44
CA TYR A 56 24.42 5.87 -0.72
C TYR A 56 23.26 5.65 0.26
N PHE A 57 22.35 4.73 -0.08
CA PHE A 57 21.13 4.48 0.66
C PHE A 57 20.99 2.97 0.91
N GLN A 58 21.51 2.51 2.05
CA GLN A 58 21.57 1.08 2.40
C GLN A 58 20.31 0.61 3.16
N TYR A 59 19.43 1.54 3.55
CA TYR A 59 18.20 1.21 4.25
C TYR A 59 17.12 0.80 3.26
N ASP A 60 16.71 -0.47 3.32
CA ASP A 60 15.74 -1.02 2.38
C ASP A 60 14.33 -0.47 2.64
N GLN A 61 13.83 0.33 1.72
CA GLN A 61 12.53 0.98 1.81
C GLN A 61 11.34 0.02 1.59
N VAL A 62 11.56 -1.19 1.07
CA VAL A 62 10.53 -2.23 0.96
C VAL A 62 10.25 -2.85 2.33
N GLU A 63 11.29 -2.95 3.18
CA GLU A 63 11.19 -3.46 4.55
C GLU A 63 10.90 -2.35 5.58
N ALA A 64 11.09 -1.10 5.21
CA ALA A 64 10.84 0.04 6.09
C ALA A 64 9.35 0.16 6.47
N PRO A 65 8.99 0.13 7.77
CA PRO A 65 7.62 0.42 8.19
C PRO A 65 7.29 1.89 7.91
N ARG A 66 6.17 2.13 7.26
CA ARG A 66 5.66 3.48 6.94
C ARG A 66 4.15 3.50 7.00
N GLN A 67 3.58 4.66 7.31
CA GLN A 67 2.13 4.85 7.23
C GLN A 67 1.63 4.48 5.84
N VAL A 68 0.64 3.58 5.79
CA VAL A 68 0.17 3.03 4.52
C VAL A 68 -0.94 3.86 3.88
N GLY A 69 -1.59 4.73 4.63
CA GLY A 69 -2.68 5.56 4.12
C GLY A 69 -3.80 4.71 3.53
N SER A 70 -4.44 5.23 2.50
CA SER A 70 -5.63 4.61 1.89
C SER A 70 -5.40 3.26 1.23
N VAL A 71 -4.16 2.72 1.12
CA VAL A 71 -3.96 1.34 0.66
C VAL A 71 -4.36 0.30 1.70
N PHE A 72 -4.63 0.72 2.95
CA PHE A 72 -5.21 -0.16 3.97
C PHE A 72 -6.73 -0.36 3.82
N LYS A 73 -7.46 0.56 3.19
CA LYS A 73 -8.93 0.47 3.02
C LYS A 73 -9.42 -0.86 2.45
N PRO A 74 -8.78 -1.49 1.44
CA PRO A 74 -9.19 -2.80 0.95
C PRO A 74 -9.25 -3.88 2.05
N VAL A 75 -8.42 -3.80 3.07
CA VAL A 75 -8.46 -4.73 4.22
C VAL A 75 -9.75 -4.52 5.03
N VAL A 76 -10.10 -3.26 5.31
CA VAL A 76 -11.34 -2.90 6.02
C VAL A 76 -12.58 -3.37 5.24
N TYR A 77 -12.61 -3.07 3.94
CA TYR A 77 -13.74 -3.42 3.07
C TYR A 77 -13.86 -4.94 2.87
N SER A 78 -12.72 -5.65 2.78
CA SER A 78 -12.70 -7.10 2.73
C SER A 78 -13.24 -7.74 4.02
N ALA A 79 -12.92 -7.18 5.18
CA ALA A 79 -13.49 -7.61 6.45
C ALA A 79 -15.02 -7.42 6.50
N ALA A 80 -15.52 -6.26 6.01
CA ALA A 80 -16.94 -5.98 5.93
C ALA A 80 -17.68 -6.97 5.00
N ILE A 81 -17.12 -7.27 3.82
CA ILE A 81 -17.66 -8.25 2.89
C ILE A 81 -17.68 -9.64 3.54
N HIS A 82 -16.62 -10.02 4.24
CA HIS A 82 -16.54 -11.30 4.95
C HIS A 82 -17.61 -11.46 6.04
N GLN A 83 -18.08 -10.34 6.60
CA GLN A 83 -19.24 -10.30 7.52
C GLN A 83 -20.61 -10.22 6.81
N GLY A 84 -20.62 -10.24 5.47
CA GLY A 84 -21.86 -10.23 4.68
C GLY A 84 -22.33 -8.85 4.23
N THR A 85 -21.52 -7.79 4.39
CA THR A 85 -21.86 -6.47 3.84
C THR A 85 -21.91 -6.54 2.32
N ARG A 86 -23.01 -6.06 1.73
CA ARG A 86 -23.23 -6.09 0.28
C ARG A 86 -22.51 -4.94 -0.42
N LEU A 87 -22.06 -5.16 -1.66
CA LEU A 87 -21.40 -4.12 -2.47
C LEU A 87 -22.29 -2.94 -2.80
N ASP A 88 -23.61 -3.19 -2.87
CA ASP A 88 -24.63 -2.19 -3.15
C ASP A 88 -25.23 -1.54 -1.89
N ALA A 89 -24.70 -1.85 -0.70
CA ALA A 89 -25.06 -1.16 0.54
C ALA A 89 -24.68 0.33 0.41
N TYR A 90 -25.63 1.22 0.73
CA TYR A 90 -25.46 2.66 0.62
C TYR A 90 -25.01 3.27 1.93
N TYR A 91 -24.01 4.13 1.84
CA TYR A 91 -23.46 4.93 2.92
C TYR A 91 -23.63 6.42 2.61
N LYS A 92 -24.02 7.20 3.60
CA LYS A 92 -24.05 8.66 3.49
C LYS A 92 -22.65 9.21 3.66
N ASN A 93 -22.23 10.07 2.74
CA ASN A 93 -20.99 10.81 2.90
C ASN A 93 -21.23 12.03 3.79
N GLU A 94 -20.95 11.89 5.09
CA GLU A 94 -21.12 12.99 6.05
C GLU A 94 -19.94 13.00 7.02
N GLN A 95 -19.54 14.19 7.43
CA GLN A 95 -18.54 14.34 8.48
C GLN A 95 -19.20 14.13 9.84
N LYS A 96 -18.78 13.08 10.54
CA LYS A 96 -19.23 12.77 11.90
C LYS A 96 -18.11 13.08 12.90
N THR A 97 -18.50 13.48 14.11
CA THR A 97 -17.60 13.57 15.25
C THR A 97 -17.86 12.38 16.16
N TYR A 98 -16.80 11.79 16.67
CA TYR A 98 -16.84 10.62 17.54
C TYR A 98 -16.36 10.98 18.95
N PRO A 99 -17.29 11.31 19.89
CA PRO A 99 -16.95 11.74 21.23
C PRO A 99 -16.17 10.69 22.02
N GLU A 100 -16.44 9.41 21.78
CA GLU A 100 -15.75 8.28 22.40
C GLU A 100 -14.27 8.17 22.01
N TYR A 101 -13.82 8.95 21.01
CA TYR A 101 -12.45 9.03 20.53
C TYR A 101 -11.95 10.50 20.56
N ASP A 102 -12.11 11.18 21.69
CA ASP A 102 -11.65 12.55 21.92
C ASP A 102 -12.19 13.56 20.89
N ASP A 103 -13.49 13.49 20.60
CA ASP A 103 -14.16 14.33 19.60
C ASP A 103 -13.50 14.28 18.20
N TRP A 104 -12.84 13.15 17.89
CA TRP A 104 -12.18 12.97 16.60
C TRP A 104 -13.19 13.00 15.44
N SER A 105 -12.81 13.68 14.37
CA SER A 105 -13.63 13.83 13.17
C SER A 105 -12.80 13.61 11.90
N PRO A 106 -13.03 12.52 11.14
CA PRO A 106 -12.31 12.26 9.90
C PRO A 106 -12.66 13.28 8.82
N ARG A 107 -11.65 13.64 8.01
CA ARG A 107 -11.82 14.55 6.88
C ARG A 107 -11.61 13.83 5.57
N ASN A 108 -12.45 14.12 4.58
CA ASN A 108 -12.22 13.73 3.19
C ASN A 108 -11.12 14.62 2.58
N SER A 109 -10.32 14.05 1.67
CA SER A 109 -9.21 14.76 1.02
C SER A 109 -9.66 15.93 0.14
N ASP A 110 -10.88 15.86 -0.40
CA ASP A 110 -11.50 16.88 -1.24
C ASP A 110 -12.42 17.83 -0.45
N ASN A 111 -12.55 17.64 0.88
CA ASN A 111 -13.48 18.35 1.75
C ASN A 111 -14.96 18.28 1.29
N ASN A 112 -15.32 17.28 0.49
CA ASN A 112 -16.69 17.03 0.07
C ASN A 112 -17.35 16.03 1.03
N TYR A 113 -18.53 16.37 1.56
CA TYR A 113 -19.28 15.56 2.52
C TYR A 113 -20.74 15.34 2.06
N GLU A 114 -20.98 15.41 0.76
CA GLU A 114 -22.31 15.27 0.19
C GLU A 114 -22.50 13.91 -0.50
N GLY A 115 -23.77 13.53 -0.64
CA GLY A 115 -24.19 12.37 -1.42
C GLY A 115 -24.20 11.05 -0.68
N TYR A 116 -24.59 10.03 -1.41
CA TYR A 116 -24.64 8.64 -0.99
C TYR A 116 -23.82 7.80 -1.95
N TYR A 117 -23.06 6.86 -1.40
CA TYR A 117 -22.19 5.98 -2.19
C TYR A 117 -22.46 4.54 -1.82
N THR A 118 -22.45 3.67 -2.82
CA THR A 118 -22.37 2.23 -2.57
C THR A 118 -21.03 1.88 -1.92
N LEU A 119 -20.93 0.73 -1.27
CA LEU A 119 -19.66 0.23 -0.73
C LEU A 119 -18.55 0.27 -1.79
N LYS A 120 -18.84 -0.20 -3.02
CA LYS A 120 -17.94 -0.14 -4.19
C LYS A 120 -17.55 1.30 -4.55
N GLY A 121 -18.52 2.20 -4.67
CA GLY A 121 -18.28 3.60 -5.02
C GLY A 121 -17.45 4.34 -3.98
N ALA A 122 -17.68 4.08 -2.69
CA ALA A 122 -16.91 4.66 -1.59
C ALA A 122 -15.43 4.22 -1.62
N LEU A 123 -15.15 2.94 -1.91
CA LEU A 123 -13.77 2.45 -2.08
C LEU A 123 -13.12 3.05 -3.33
N SER A 124 -13.85 3.10 -4.46
CA SER A 124 -13.36 3.66 -5.73
C SER A 124 -12.93 5.12 -5.58
N LYS A 125 -13.73 5.93 -4.90
CA LYS A 125 -13.41 7.35 -4.62
C LYS A 125 -12.55 7.54 -3.37
N SER A 126 -12.23 6.47 -2.65
CA SER A 126 -11.38 6.50 -1.45
C SER A 126 -11.92 7.41 -0.34
N ILE A 127 -13.24 7.45 -0.12
CA ILE A 127 -13.91 8.34 0.84
C ILE A 127 -13.52 7.96 2.27
N ASN A 128 -12.98 8.90 3.03
CA ASN A 128 -12.46 8.65 4.37
C ASN A 128 -13.59 8.45 5.39
N THR A 129 -14.60 9.32 5.37
CA THR A 129 -15.74 9.27 6.30
C THR A 129 -16.46 7.92 6.23
N ILE A 130 -16.67 7.41 5.01
CA ILE A 130 -17.31 6.11 4.80
C ILE A 130 -16.39 4.95 5.20
N ALA A 131 -15.08 5.04 4.93
CA ALA A 131 -14.15 4.00 5.35
C ALA A 131 -14.12 3.83 6.88
N VAL A 132 -14.19 4.92 7.63
CA VAL A 132 -14.32 4.91 9.09
C VAL A 132 -15.64 4.30 9.54
N GLU A 133 -16.75 4.66 8.90
CA GLU A 133 -18.05 4.09 9.21
C GLU A 133 -18.10 2.58 8.95
N VAL A 134 -17.56 2.12 7.82
CA VAL A 134 -17.44 0.69 7.49
C VAL A 134 -16.62 -0.06 8.53
N LEU A 135 -15.47 0.51 8.95
CA LEU A 135 -14.64 -0.09 9.99
C LEU A 135 -15.40 -0.21 11.32
N LEU A 136 -16.08 0.84 11.75
CA LEU A 136 -16.82 0.85 13.02
C LEU A 136 -18.00 -0.13 13.00
N GLN A 137 -18.73 -0.23 11.88
CA GLN A 137 -19.82 -1.21 11.71
C GLN A 137 -19.30 -2.65 11.69
N THR A 138 -18.13 -2.88 11.10
CA THR A 138 -17.47 -4.20 11.07
C THR A 138 -16.89 -4.59 12.42
N GLY A 139 -16.46 -3.60 13.21
CA GLY A 139 -15.73 -3.75 14.47
C GLY A 139 -14.22 -3.73 14.26
N ILE A 140 -13.53 -2.89 15.05
CA ILE A 140 -12.08 -2.69 14.95
C ILE A 140 -11.32 -4.00 15.12
N ASP A 141 -11.62 -4.75 16.18
CA ASP A 141 -10.97 -6.04 16.46
C ASP A 141 -11.16 -7.05 15.33
N THR A 142 -12.36 -7.08 14.73
CA THR A 142 -12.65 -7.94 13.58
C THR A 142 -11.79 -7.57 12.38
N VAL A 143 -11.60 -6.27 12.11
CA VAL A 143 -10.72 -5.80 11.02
C VAL A 143 -9.26 -6.14 11.32
N VAL A 144 -8.80 -6.01 12.56
CA VAL A 144 -7.45 -6.39 12.99
C VAL A 144 -7.24 -7.89 12.79
N ASP A 145 -8.17 -8.74 13.23
CA ASP A 145 -8.09 -10.20 13.05
C ASP A 145 -8.11 -10.58 11.57
N HIS A 146 -8.91 -9.89 10.78
CA HIS A 146 -8.97 -10.09 9.34
C HIS A 146 -7.66 -9.70 8.66
N ALA A 147 -7.04 -8.58 9.05
CA ALA A 147 -5.73 -8.15 8.59
C ALA A 147 -4.65 -9.21 8.90
N ARG A 148 -4.68 -9.78 10.12
CA ARG A 148 -3.79 -10.89 10.52
C ARG A 148 -3.97 -12.11 9.62
N ARG A 149 -5.21 -12.47 9.31
CA ARG A 149 -5.50 -13.58 8.37
C ARG A 149 -4.94 -13.31 6.97
N LEU A 150 -4.99 -12.08 6.49
CA LEU A 150 -4.43 -11.64 5.22
C LEU A 150 -2.89 -11.51 5.22
N GLY A 151 -2.24 -11.80 6.36
CA GLY A 151 -0.79 -11.86 6.48
C GLY A 151 -0.12 -10.56 6.94
N ILE A 152 -0.87 -9.59 7.46
CA ILE A 152 -0.32 -8.40 8.10
C ILE A 152 0.09 -8.77 9.52
N THR A 153 1.37 -8.59 9.87
CA THR A 153 1.94 -8.92 11.17
C THR A 153 2.35 -7.70 11.99
N SER A 154 2.47 -6.54 11.33
CA SER A 154 2.74 -5.25 11.96
C SER A 154 1.67 -4.90 13.00
N GLU A 155 2.04 -4.11 13.98
CA GLU A 155 1.12 -3.63 15.01
C GLU A 155 0.05 -2.73 14.38
N LEU A 156 -1.22 -2.99 14.71
CA LEU A 156 -2.35 -2.22 14.21
C LEU A 156 -3.02 -1.49 15.38
N PRO A 157 -3.11 -0.16 15.33
CA PRO A 157 -3.70 0.62 16.41
C PRO A 157 -5.21 0.35 16.51
N PRO A 158 -5.77 0.09 17.71
CA PRO A 158 -7.18 -0.25 17.90
C PRO A 158 -8.06 1.01 17.92
N TYR A 159 -7.91 1.89 16.92
CA TYR A 159 -8.66 3.14 16.81
C TYR A 159 -9.32 3.27 15.44
N PRO A 160 -10.42 4.06 15.31
CA PRO A 160 -11.11 4.24 14.04
C PRO A 160 -10.24 4.80 12.91
N SER A 161 -9.19 5.56 13.26
CA SER A 161 -8.20 6.07 12.31
C SER A 161 -7.43 4.97 11.56
N LEU A 162 -7.47 3.72 12.04
CA LEU A 162 -6.94 2.55 11.33
C LEU A 162 -7.56 2.43 9.92
N ALA A 163 -8.84 2.79 9.74
CA ALA A 163 -9.47 2.82 8.42
C ALA A 163 -8.77 3.74 7.42
N LEU A 164 -8.04 4.73 7.91
CA LEU A 164 -7.29 5.70 7.10
C LEU A 164 -5.82 5.31 6.90
N GLY A 165 -5.41 4.15 7.46
CA GLY A 165 -4.07 3.60 7.31
C GLY A 165 -2.99 4.34 8.09
N VAL A 166 -3.28 4.70 9.34
CA VAL A 166 -2.29 5.32 10.25
C VAL A 166 -1.24 4.32 10.77
N ALA A 167 -1.42 3.03 10.51
CA ALA A 167 -0.46 2.00 10.90
C ALA A 167 0.80 2.07 10.01
N ASP A 168 1.95 1.84 10.63
CA ASP A 168 3.24 1.71 9.95
C ASP A 168 3.44 0.25 9.53
N ILE A 169 3.36 -0.03 8.23
CA ILE A 169 3.45 -1.37 7.66
C ILE A 169 4.49 -1.38 6.54
N PRO A 170 5.43 -2.34 6.50
CA PRO A 170 6.35 -2.51 5.38
C PRO A 170 5.62 -2.79 4.06
N LEU A 171 6.17 -2.30 2.95
CA LEU A 171 5.58 -2.51 1.63
C LEU A 171 5.44 -4.00 1.30
N GLN A 172 6.46 -4.82 1.61
CA GLN A 172 6.42 -6.28 1.42
C GLN A 172 5.28 -6.98 2.19
N GLU A 173 4.84 -6.38 3.29
CA GLU A 173 3.74 -6.91 4.07
C GLU A 173 2.40 -6.42 3.53
N MET A 174 2.33 -5.14 3.12
CA MET A 174 1.11 -4.54 2.61
C MET A 174 0.67 -5.12 1.25
N VAL A 175 1.57 -5.71 0.45
CA VAL A 175 1.19 -6.40 -0.81
C VAL A 175 0.49 -7.74 -0.58
N ARG A 176 0.60 -8.38 0.60
CA ARG A 176 0.02 -9.71 0.89
C ARG A 176 -1.50 -9.77 0.76
N PRO A 177 -2.28 -8.80 1.28
CA PRO A 177 -3.73 -8.75 1.03
C PRO A 177 -4.07 -8.73 -0.47
N PHE A 178 -3.34 -7.93 -1.26
CA PHE A 178 -3.57 -7.83 -2.70
C PHE A 178 -3.18 -9.10 -3.45
N MET A 179 -2.11 -9.79 -3.02
CA MET A 179 -1.76 -11.13 -3.52
C MET A 179 -2.89 -12.12 -3.24
N THR A 180 -3.49 -12.05 -2.07
CA THR A 180 -4.62 -12.91 -1.67
C THR A 180 -5.83 -12.67 -2.58
N PHE A 181 -6.16 -11.39 -2.87
CA PHE A 181 -7.24 -11.06 -3.81
C PHE A 181 -6.93 -11.53 -5.23
N ALA A 182 -5.69 -11.36 -5.70
CA ALA A 182 -5.24 -11.81 -7.02
C ALA A 182 -5.19 -13.34 -7.17
N ASN A 183 -5.09 -14.08 -6.06
CA ASN A 183 -4.91 -15.53 -6.00
C ASN A 183 -6.14 -16.26 -5.42
N ASN A 184 -7.35 -15.81 -5.79
CA ASN A 184 -8.62 -16.45 -5.42
C ASN A 184 -8.78 -16.70 -3.92
N GLY A 185 -8.29 -15.78 -3.08
CA GLY A 185 -8.38 -15.88 -1.62
C GLY A 185 -7.28 -16.71 -0.96
N ASN A 186 -6.27 -17.14 -1.71
CA ASN A 186 -5.16 -17.94 -1.20
C ASN A 186 -3.96 -17.05 -0.84
N LEU A 187 -3.57 -17.07 0.43
CA LEU A 187 -2.34 -16.43 0.92
C LEU A 187 -1.14 -17.33 0.66
N ARG A 188 -0.06 -16.73 0.13
CA ARG A 188 1.24 -17.34 -0.08
C ARG A 188 2.33 -16.55 0.64
N PRO A 189 3.34 -17.20 1.24
CA PRO A 189 4.55 -16.53 1.68
C PRO A 189 5.29 -15.92 0.49
N ILE A 190 5.88 -14.76 0.72
CA ILE A 190 6.77 -14.11 -0.25
C ILE A 190 8.17 -14.69 -0.08
N TYR A 191 8.82 -15.05 -1.18
CA TYR A 191 10.21 -15.49 -1.19
C TYR A 191 10.97 -14.98 -2.42
N TYR A 192 12.27 -14.74 -2.25
CA TYR A 192 13.18 -14.24 -3.30
C TYR A 192 14.38 -15.16 -3.55
N LEU A 193 14.62 -16.14 -2.66
CA LEU A 193 15.71 -17.10 -2.80
C LEU A 193 15.12 -18.43 -3.32
N GLU A 194 15.44 -18.79 -4.55
CA GLU A 194 14.95 -20.03 -5.18
C GLU A 194 15.87 -21.22 -4.94
N GLU A 195 17.17 -21.04 -5.20
CA GLU A 195 18.17 -22.07 -5.02
C GLU A 195 19.55 -21.48 -4.73
N ILE A 196 20.37 -22.24 -4.00
CA ILE A 196 21.80 -21.98 -3.81
C ILE A 196 22.56 -23.17 -4.33
N LYS A 197 23.56 -22.91 -5.19
CA LYS A 197 24.51 -23.91 -5.69
C LYS A 197 25.92 -23.55 -5.28
N ASP A 198 26.77 -24.56 -5.07
CA ASP A 198 28.19 -24.36 -4.90
C ASP A 198 28.89 -24.03 -6.24
N ARG A 199 30.21 -23.78 -6.18
CA ARG A 199 30.99 -23.49 -7.39
C ARG A 199 31.07 -24.66 -8.37
N GLN A 200 30.79 -25.89 -7.94
CA GLN A 200 30.76 -27.10 -8.72
C GLN A 200 29.36 -27.37 -9.34
N GLY A 201 28.36 -26.55 -9.01
CA GLY A 201 27.00 -26.69 -9.48
C GLY A 201 26.12 -27.61 -8.62
N ASN A 202 26.65 -28.15 -7.50
CA ASN A 202 25.85 -28.97 -6.59
C ASN A 202 24.80 -28.12 -5.86
N LEU A 203 23.59 -28.62 -5.73
CA LEU A 203 22.51 -27.95 -5.05
C LEU A 203 22.74 -27.98 -3.53
N ILE A 204 22.87 -26.80 -2.89
CA ILE A 204 22.98 -26.63 -1.44
C ILE A 204 21.58 -26.37 -0.84
N PHE A 205 20.78 -25.56 -1.50
CA PHE A 205 19.42 -25.19 -1.03
C PHE A 205 18.49 -25.07 -2.22
N LYS A 206 17.23 -25.48 -2.01
CA LYS A 206 16.14 -25.21 -2.93
C LYS A 206 14.89 -24.85 -2.14
N ALA A 207 14.29 -23.70 -2.44
CA ALA A 207 13.05 -23.29 -1.84
C ALA A 207 11.96 -24.34 -2.08
N GLN A 208 11.27 -24.73 -1.02
CA GLN A 208 10.09 -25.58 -1.11
C GLN A 208 8.86 -24.67 -1.20
N PRO A 209 8.06 -24.77 -2.27
CA PRO A 209 6.81 -24.03 -2.32
C PRO A 209 5.91 -24.42 -1.15
N GLU A 210 5.58 -23.47 -0.29
CA GLU A 210 4.63 -23.73 0.78
C GLU A 210 3.22 -23.97 0.20
N ILE A 211 2.42 -24.77 0.90
CA ILE A 211 1.02 -25.00 0.54
C ILE A 211 0.26 -23.68 0.73
N PRO A 212 -0.53 -23.25 -0.27
CA PRO A 212 -1.34 -22.04 -0.12
C PRO A 212 -2.36 -22.22 1.00
N ARG A 213 -2.52 -21.19 1.80
CA ARG A 213 -3.56 -21.17 2.82
C ARG A 213 -4.74 -20.36 2.32
N GLN A 214 -5.89 -20.99 2.12
CA GLN A 214 -7.10 -20.24 1.80
C GLN A 214 -7.56 -19.46 3.03
N VAL A 215 -7.54 -18.12 2.92
CA VAL A 215 -7.88 -17.19 4.00
C VAL A 215 -9.14 -16.39 3.73
N LEU A 216 -9.55 -16.35 2.46
CA LEU A 216 -10.84 -15.81 2.00
C LEU A 216 -11.53 -16.82 1.07
N PRO A 217 -12.86 -16.88 1.08
CA PRO A 217 -13.62 -17.53 0.01
C PRO A 217 -13.29 -16.90 -1.35
N GLU A 218 -13.25 -17.72 -2.40
CA GLU A 218 -12.91 -17.27 -3.76
C GLU A 218 -13.86 -16.17 -4.27
N ASN A 219 -15.15 -16.28 -3.99
CA ASN A 219 -16.14 -15.28 -4.36
C ASN A 219 -15.88 -13.92 -3.68
N GLU A 220 -15.41 -13.90 -2.43
CA GLU A 220 -15.06 -12.65 -1.73
C GLU A 220 -13.81 -12.00 -2.34
N ALA A 221 -12.81 -12.80 -2.71
CA ALA A 221 -11.63 -12.30 -3.42
C ALA A 221 -12.01 -11.69 -4.78
N HIS A 222 -12.93 -12.31 -5.53
CA HIS A 222 -13.46 -11.77 -6.78
C HIS A 222 -14.28 -10.50 -6.56
N LEU A 223 -15.09 -10.41 -5.49
CA LEU A 223 -15.81 -9.19 -5.14
C LEU A 223 -14.82 -8.05 -4.84
N MET A 224 -13.75 -8.31 -4.09
CA MET A 224 -12.70 -7.32 -3.84
C MET A 224 -12.00 -6.89 -5.12
N SER A 225 -11.67 -7.82 -6.02
CA SER A 225 -11.05 -7.49 -7.31
C SER A 225 -11.97 -6.62 -8.17
N ASN A 226 -13.28 -6.89 -8.19
CA ASN A 226 -14.26 -6.04 -8.88
C ASN A 226 -14.31 -4.61 -8.31
N MET A 227 -14.26 -4.47 -6.98
CA MET A 227 -14.23 -3.15 -6.34
C MET A 227 -12.93 -2.40 -6.65
N LEU A 228 -11.80 -3.10 -6.63
CA LEU A 228 -10.47 -2.52 -6.87
C LEU A 228 -10.22 -2.22 -8.36
N SER A 229 -10.90 -2.92 -9.29
CA SER A 229 -10.92 -2.53 -10.70
C SER A 229 -11.61 -1.17 -10.90
N ALA A 230 -12.72 -0.92 -10.18
CA ALA A 230 -13.40 0.38 -10.24
C ALA A 230 -12.51 1.54 -9.74
N VAL A 231 -11.56 1.29 -8.82
CA VAL A 231 -10.56 2.31 -8.42
C VAL A 231 -9.72 2.75 -9.62
N ILE A 232 -9.35 1.79 -10.50
CA ILE A 232 -8.52 2.04 -11.69
C ILE A 232 -9.35 2.64 -12.84
N ASP A 233 -10.58 2.15 -13.02
CA ASP A 233 -11.37 2.51 -14.20
C ASP A 233 -12.09 3.85 -14.04
N GLU A 234 -12.58 4.17 -12.85
CA GLU A 234 -13.42 5.35 -12.59
C GLU A 234 -13.08 6.10 -11.28
N GLY A 235 -12.10 5.59 -10.54
CA GLY A 235 -11.70 6.10 -9.22
C GLY A 235 -10.39 6.87 -9.20
N THR A 236 -9.74 6.82 -8.05
CA THR A 236 -8.49 7.55 -7.79
C THR A 236 -7.30 7.08 -8.63
N GLY A 237 -7.36 5.87 -9.21
CA GLY A 237 -6.34 5.31 -10.12
C GLY A 237 -6.58 5.59 -11.59
N GLN A 238 -7.62 6.35 -11.98
CA GLN A 238 -8.02 6.56 -13.38
C GLN A 238 -6.92 7.14 -14.27
N ARG A 239 -5.93 7.84 -13.70
CA ARG A 239 -4.78 8.35 -14.46
C ARG A 239 -3.98 7.25 -15.16
N LEU A 240 -3.99 6.02 -14.63
CA LEU A 240 -3.38 4.87 -15.31
C LEU A 240 -4.01 4.62 -16.69
N ARG A 241 -5.33 4.82 -16.83
CA ARG A 241 -6.07 4.72 -18.09
C ARG A 241 -5.86 5.97 -18.95
N SER A 242 -6.21 7.14 -18.40
CA SER A 242 -6.36 8.39 -19.17
C SER A 242 -5.04 9.07 -19.51
N VAL A 243 -4.00 8.91 -18.68
CA VAL A 243 -2.69 9.58 -18.88
C VAL A 243 -1.64 8.61 -19.38
N TYR A 244 -1.57 7.41 -18.76
CA TYR A 244 -0.51 6.44 -19.06
C TYR A 244 -0.92 5.36 -20.08
N GLY A 245 -2.17 5.32 -20.53
CA GLY A 245 -2.64 4.41 -21.60
C GLY A 245 -2.61 2.93 -21.23
N LEU A 246 -2.63 2.58 -19.93
CA LEU A 246 -2.64 1.20 -19.48
C LEU A 246 -4.07 0.66 -19.54
N HIS A 247 -4.41 -0.07 -20.60
CA HIS A 247 -5.77 -0.60 -20.83
C HIS A 247 -5.95 -2.07 -20.43
N ASN A 248 -4.89 -2.74 -19.95
CA ASN A 248 -4.95 -4.11 -19.48
C ASN A 248 -5.90 -4.23 -18.28
N GLU A 249 -6.53 -5.39 -18.12
CA GLU A 249 -7.28 -5.69 -16.90
C GLU A 249 -6.36 -5.60 -15.68
N MET A 250 -6.75 -4.76 -14.74
CA MET A 250 -6.03 -4.56 -13.49
C MET A 250 -6.96 -4.05 -12.40
N ALA A 251 -6.59 -4.38 -11.19
CA ALA A 251 -7.19 -3.87 -9.97
C ALA A 251 -6.09 -3.21 -9.11
N GLY A 252 -6.47 -2.30 -8.22
CA GLY A 252 -5.45 -1.68 -7.37
C GLY A 252 -5.99 -0.59 -6.48
N LYS A 253 -5.12 -0.01 -5.68
CA LYS A 253 -5.44 1.07 -4.76
C LYS A 253 -4.32 2.07 -4.67
N THR A 254 -4.66 3.34 -4.76
CA THR A 254 -3.78 4.47 -4.44
C THR A 254 -3.81 4.75 -2.95
N GLY A 255 -2.72 5.25 -2.42
CA GLY A 255 -2.61 5.74 -1.05
C GLY A 255 -1.83 7.02 -1.00
N THR A 256 -2.31 7.95 -0.19
CA THR A 256 -1.60 9.15 0.21
C THR A 256 -1.68 9.22 1.71
N THR A 257 -0.55 9.42 2.37
CA THR A 257 -0.52 9.56 3.82
C THR A 257 -0.90 10.98 4.24
N GLN A 258 -1.14 11.18 5.54
CA GLN A 258 -1.40 12.52 6.07
C GLN A 258 -0.25 13.46 5.72
N ASN A 259 -0.56 14.73 5.49
CA ASN A 259 0.38 15.75 5.06
C ASN A 259 1.14 15.41 3.76
N GLN A 260 0.68 14.44 2.98
CA GLN A 260 1.28 14.04 1.69
C GLN A 260 2.79 13.67 1.81
N VAL A 261 3.15 12.97 2.89
CA VAL A 261 4.53 12.53 3.15
C VAL A 261 4.93 11.40 2.21
N ASP A 262 4.04 10.42 2.03
CA ASP A 262 4.27 9.25 1.17
C ASP A 262 3.15 9.08 0.16
N GLY A 263 3.53 8.75 -1.07
CA GLY A 263 2.65 8.27 -2.13
C GLY A 263 2.76 6.75 -2.25
N TRP A 264 1.62 6.05 -2.27
CA TRP A 264 1.52 4.61 -2.38
C TRP A 264 0.66 4.20 -3.56
N PHE A 265 1.04 3.11 -4.19
CA PHE A 265 0.19 2.41 -5.13
C PHE A 265 0.44 0.90 -5.05
N ILE A 266 -0.63 0.12 -4.94
CA ILE A 266 -0.55 -1.34 -5.10
C ILE A 266 -1.54 -1.71 -6.18
N GLY A 267 -1.02 -2.28 -7.27
CA GLY A 267 -1.80 -2.73 -8.41
C GLY A 267 -1.53 -4.19 -8.72
N TYR A 268 -2.52 -4.88 -9.30
CA TYR A 268 -2.37 -6.27 -9.64
C TYR A 268 -3.25 -6.71 -10.81
N ASN A 269 -2.86 -7.82 -11.39
CA ASN A 269 -3.67 -8.71 -12.21
C ASN A 269 -3.43 -10.16 -11.73
N PRO A 270 -4.03 -11.19 -12.35
CA PRO A 270 -3.80 -12.57 -11.92
C PRO A 270 -2.36 -13.06 -11.99
N GLN A 271 -1.46 -12.42 -12.76
CA GLN A 271 -0.08 -12.84 -12.96
C GLN A 271 0.92 -12.13 -12.05
N ILE A 272 0.63 -10.89 -11.64
CA ILE A 272 1.59 -10.08 -10.90
C ILE A 272 0.90 -9.09 -9.99
N VAL A 273 1.48 -8.91 -8.80
CA VAL A 273 1.16 -7.81 -7.87
C VAL A 273 2.37 -6.90 -7.80
N VAL A 274 2.16 -5.61 -7.97
CA VAL A 274 3.20 -4.59 -7.89
C VAL A 274 2.83 -3.59 -6.80
N GLY A 275 3.67 -3.48 -5.79
CA GLY A 275 3.58 -2.45 -4.77
C GLY A 275 4.67 -1.40 -4.99
N ILE A 276 4.31 -0.13 -4.88
CA ILE A 276 5.22 1.01 -5.02
C ILE A 276 4.94 1.99 -3.88
N ARG A 277 6.01 2.54 -3.33
CA ARG A 277 5.97 3.65 -2.40
C ARG A 277 7.06 4.65 -2.76
N VAL A 278 6.77 5.94 -2.63
CA VAL A 278 7.74 7.04 -2.77
C VAL A 278 7.50 8.05 -1.66
N GLY A 279 8.56 8.48 -0.99
CA GLY A 279 8.50 9.51 0.04
C GLY A 279 9.91 9.92 0.50
N ALA A 280 10.02 11.00 1.26
CA ALA A 280 11.27 11.38 1.90
C ALA A 280 11.52 10.54 3.17
N ASN A 281 12.76 10.48 3.62
CA ASN A 281 13.09 9.82 4.90
C ASN A 281 12.59 10.61 6.10
N ASP A 282 12.55 11.93 6.01
CA ASP A 282 12.04 12.81 7.06
C ASP A 282 10.57 13.14 6.81
N VAL A 283 9.70 12.86 7.78
CA VAL A 283 8.25 13.11 7.72
C VAL A 283 7.88 14.59 7.62
N ASN A 284 8.81 15.50 7.90
CA ASN A 284 8.61 16.94 7.70
C ASN A 284 8.82 17.37 6.23
N ILE A 285 9.36 16.49 5.40
CA ILE A 285 9.48 16.68 3.96
C ILE A 285 8.31 15.98 3.28
N HIS A 286 7.50 16.74 2.59
CA HIS A 286 6.26 16.25 1.99
C HIS A 286 6.03 16.85 0.62
N PHE A 287 5.18 16.22 -0.18
CA PHE A 287 4.74 16.76 -1.45
C PHE A 287 3.77 17.92 -1.25
N ASN A 288 3.78 18.89 -2.15
CA ASN A 288 2.75 19.94 -2.15
C ASN A 288 1.40 19.40 -2.65
N THR A 289 1.45 18.47 -3.60
CA THR A 289 0.29 17.72 -4.16
C THR A 289 0.77 16.37 -4.64
N ILE A 290 -0.03 15.33 -4.45
CA ILE A 290 0.20 13.98 -5.00
C ILE A 290 -0.88 13.62 -6.01
#